data_37eb455a1c4a2d775d07c9f38596857f
#
_entry.id   37eb455a1c4a2d775d07c9f38596857f
#
_cell.length_a   1.000
_cell.length_b   1.000
_cell.length_c   1.000
_cell.angle_alpha   90.00
_cell.angle_beta   90.00
_cell.angle_gamma   90.00
#
_symmetry.space_group_name_H-M   'P 1'
#
loop_
_entity.id
_entity.type
_entity.pdbx_description
1 polymer ?
#
loop_
_entity_poly.entity_id
_entity_poly.type
_entity_poly.pdbx_seq_one_letter_code
_entity_poly.pdbx_strand_id
1 'polypeptide(L)'
;MSHISKIEIDIKDLSTLSRACQALGLTFTKANQFRYYNGYAPCDNVIRIPTAQYEIGVVRVEGGYVLQWDDWRSGGLTQALGADAGRLKQAYAVERVRTEARRRGMRVQQKTHGSAIQLVLSA
;
A
#
# COMPACT_ATOMS: atom_id res chain seq x y z
N MET A 1 -8.08 -2.64 -22.85
CA MET A 1 -8.32 -1.27 -22.42
C MET A 1 -7.95 -1.12 -20.96
N SER A 2 -7.18 -0.12 -20.65
CA SER A 2 -6.72 0.10 -19.28
C SER A 2 -7.60 1.15 -18.59
N HIS A 3 -7.83 0.94 -17.32
CA HIS A 3 -8.56 1.87 -16.47
C HIS A 3 -7.78 2.12 -15.21
N ILE A 4 -7.78 3.36 -14.77
CA ILE A 4 -7.34 3.68 -13.42
C ILE A 4 -8.51 3.35 -12.51
N SER A 5 -8.29 2.48 -11.53
CA SER A 5 -9.26 2.13 -10.53
C SER A 5 -8.74 2.45 -9.14
N LYS A 6 -9.65 2.53 -8.20
CA LYS A 6 -9.33 2.83 -6.82
C LYS A 6 -9.10 1.51 -6.09
N ILE A 7 -8.02 1.45 -5.30
CA ILE A 7 -7.80 0.34 -4.38
C ILE A 7 -8.62 0.62 -3.12
N GLU A 8 -9.46 -0.34 -2.72
CA GLU A 8 -10.33 -0.18 -1.56
C GLU A 8 -9.53 -0.34 -0.27
N ILE A 9 -9.08 0.79 0.28
CA ILE A 9 -8.33 0.83 1.53
C ILE A 9 -8.52 2.23 2.15
N ASP A 10 -8.63 2.28 3.47
CA ASP A 10 -8.80 3.54 4.20
C ASP A 10 -7.44 3.99 4.74
N ILE A 11 -6.81 4.92 4.03
CA ILE A 11 -5.50 5.45 4.41
C ILE A 11 -5.68 6.80 5.10
N LYS A 12 -5.28 6.86 6.38
CA LYS A 12 -5.34 8.10 7.17
C LYS A 12 -3.96 8.73 7.35
N ASP A 13 -2.89 7.95 7.26
CA ASP A 13 -1.56 8.37 7.68
C ASP A 13 -0.51 7.87 6.69
N LEU A 14 0.17 8.81 6.05
CA LEU A 14 1.22 8.48 5.07
C LEU A 14 2.42 7.81 5.71
N SER A 15 2.75 8.10 6.97
CA SER A 15 3.89 7.46 7.60
C SER A 15 3.64 5.97 7.82
N THR A 16 2.42 5.58 8.17
CA THR A 16 2.03 4.17 8.28
C THR A 16 2.09 3.49 6.90
N LEU A 17 1.59 4.16 5.86
CA LEU A 17 1.66 3.63 4.50
C LEU A 17 3.11 3.46 4.04
N SER A 18 3.97 4.43 4.35
CA SER A 18 5.39 4.35 4.01
C SER A 18 6.07 3.15 4.66
N ARG A 19 5.75 2.88 5.94
CA ARG A 19 6.30 1.71 6.64
C ARG A 19 5.80 0.41 6.04
N ALA A 20 4.53 0.36 5.63
CA ALA A 20 3.98 -0.82 4.95
C ALA A 20 4.71 -1.08 3.63
N CYS A 21 4.95 -0.04 2.85
CA CYS A 21 5.72 -0.16 1.60
C CYS A 21 7.14 -0.65 1.88
N GLN A 22 7.79 -0.10 2.89
CA GLN A 22 9.14 -0.51 3.26
C GLN A 22 9.19 -1.99 3.64
N ALA A 23 8.20 -2.48 4.38
CA ALA A 23 8.11 -3.88 4.77
C ALA A 23 8.01 -4.82 3.57
N LEU A 24 7.42 -4.35 2.47
CA LEU A 24 7.27 -5.12 1.25
C LEU A 24 8.39 -4.88 0.23
N GLY A 25 9.36 -4.04 0.55
CA GLY A 25 10.44 -3.70 -0.39
C GLY A 25 9.99 -2.76 -1.50
N LEU A 26 8.94 -1.99 -1.29
CA LEU A 26 8.43 -1.02 -2.24
C LEU A 26 9.03 0.35 -1.95
N THR A 27 9.11 1.20 -2.98
CA THR A 27 9.56 2.58 -2.83
C THR A 27 8.37 3.51 -2.71
N PHE A 28 8.33 4.31 -1.65
CA PHE A 28 7.33 5.34 -1.43
C PHE A 28 8.01 6.69 -1.53
N THR A 29 7.56 7.55 -2.44
CA THR A 29 8.19 8.84 -2.65
C THR A 29 7.17 9.88 -3.08
N LYS A 30 7.50 11.15 -2.85
CA LYS A 30 6.67 12.26 -3.29
C LYS A 30 6.82 12.43 -4.81
N ALA A 31 5.70 12.51 -5.51
CA ALA A 31 5.68 12.74 -6.94
C ALA A 31 4.30 13.26 -7.32
N ASN A 32 4.22 14.04 -8.40
CA ASN A 32 2.97 14.64 -8.82
C ASN A 32 2.26 13.86 -9.91
N GLN A 33 2.81 12.71 -10.34
CA GLN A 33 2.18 11.83 -11.32
C GLN A 33 2.66 10.40 -11.16
N PHE A 34 1.81 9.43 -11.51
CA PHE A 34 2.15 8.02 -11.49
C PHE A 34 1.89 7.40 -12.85
N ARG A 35 2.65 6.35 -13.17
CA ARG A 35 2.57 5.70 -14.47
C ARG A 35 1.46 4.66 -14.52
N TYR A 36 0.67 4.69 -15.61
CA TYR A 36 -0.29 3.66 -15.95
C TYR A 36 -0.22 3.39 -17.46
N TYR A 37 -1.13 2.61 -18.01
CA TYR A 37 -1.05 2.14 -19.40
C TYR A 37 -0.93 3.29 -20.40
N ASN A 38 -1.78 4.31 -20.28
CA ASN A 38 -1.83 5.43 -21.24
C ASN A 38 -0.91 6.59 -20.89
N GLY A 39 0.05 6.40 -19.97
CA GLY A 39 0.99 7.45 -19.62
C GLY A 39 1.01 7.75 -18.14
N TYR A 40 0.65 8.97 -17.77
CA TYR A 40 0.75 9.42 -16.38
C TYR A 40 -0.54 10.08 -15.93
N ALA A 41 -0.88 9.89 -14.67
CA ALA A 41 -2.03 10.53 -14.04
C ALA A 41 -1.58 11.25 -12.76
N PRO A 42 -2.31 12.29 -12.32
CA PRO A 42 -1.88 13.12 -11.20
C PRO A 42 -1.97 12.36 -9.86
N CYS A 43 -1.05 12.68 -8.98
CA CYS A 43 -1.03 12.16 -7.61
C CYS A 43 -0.24 13.10 -6.71
N ASP A 44 -0.18 12.76 -5.42
CA ASP A 44 0.61 13.51 -4.43
C ASP A 44 1.84 12.72 -3.99
N ASN A 45 1.77 11.40 -4.05
CA ASN A 45 2.88 10.50 -3.80
C ASN A 45 2.74 9.30 -4.73
N VAL A 46 3.82 8.56 -4.89
CA VAL A 46 3.83 7.38 -5.76
C VAL A 46 4.46 6.21 -5.03
N ILE A 47 3.90 5.02 -5.24
CA ILE A 47 4.49 3.77 -4.78
C ILE A 47 5.02 3.04 -6.01
N ARG A 48 6.32 2.74 -6.00
CA ARG A 48 6.98 1.97 -7.06
C ARG A 48 7.24 0.56 -6.61
N ILE A 49 6.87 -0.37 -7.46
CA ILE A 49 7.06 -1.79 -7.23
C ILE A 49 8.21 -2.24 -8.15
N PRO A 50 9.32 -2.78 -7.61
CA PRO A 50 10.52 -3.05 -8.42
C PRO A 50 10.27 -3.94 -9.63
N THR A 51 9.32 -4.89 -9.52
CA THR A 51 9.03 -5.84 -10.59
C THR A 51 7.92 -5.39 -11.53
N ALA A 52 7.34 -4.22 -11.31
CA ALA A 52 6.20 -3.74 -12.09
C ALA A 52 6.58 -2.56 -12.96
N GLN A 53 5.91 -2.43 -14.11
CA GLN A 53 6.08 -1.28 -15.00
C GLN A 53 5.21 -0.10 -14.58
N TYR A 54 4.04 -0.37 -14.00
CA TYR A 54 3.13 0.67 -13.55
C TYR A 54 3.38 0.98 -12.09
N GLU A 55 2.84 2.11 -11.67
CA GLU A 55 3.00 2.61 -10.32
C GLU A 55 1.63 2.78 -9.67
N ILE A 56 1.63 2.92 -8.35
CA ILE A 56 0.40 3.23 -7.61
C ILE A 56 0.46 4.71 -7.25
N GLY A 57 -0.62 5.44 -7.58
CA GLY A 57 -0.76 6.84 -7.20
C GLY A 57 -1.42 6.97 -5.84
N VAL A 58 -0.87 7.83 -4.99
CA VAL A 58 -1.44 8.16 -3.69
C VAL A 58 -2.00 9.57 -3.81
N VAL A 59 -3.31 9.70 -3.70
CA VAL A 59 -4.00 10.96 -3.94
C VAL A 59 -4.66 11.43 -2.66
N ARG A 60 -4.34 12.67 -2.27
CA ARG A 60 -4.94 13.28 -1.08
C ARG A 60 -6.40 13.61 -1.35
N VAL A 61 -7.26 13.24 -0.40
CA VAL A 61 -8.69 13.55 -0.44
C VAL A 61 -9.12 14.09 0.92
N GLU A 62 -10.35 14.53 1.02
CA GLU A 62 -10.88 14.94 2.31
C GLU A 62 -10.89 13.74 3.26
N GLY A 63 -10.26 13.92 4.42
CA GLY A 63 -10.22 12.90 5.45
C GLY A 63 -9.16 11.82 5.29
N GLY A 64 -8.29 11.91 4.28
CA GLY A 64 -7.23 10.91 4.11
C GLY A 64 -6.65 10.85 2.72
N TYR A 65 -6.40 9.63 2.25
CA TYR A 65 -5.76 9.38 0.96
C TYR A 65 -6.44 8.21 0.27
N VAL A 66 -6.48 8.26 -1.05
CA VAL A 66 -6.92 7.12 -1.87
C VAL A 66 -5.75 6.63 -2.69
N LEU A 67 -5.73 5.32 -2.94
CA LEU A 67 -4.75 4.70 -3.82
C LEU A 67 -5.41 4.43 -5.17
N GLN A 68 -4.72 4.76 -6.24
CA GLN A 68 -5.19 4.56 -7.59
C GLN A 68 -4.14 3.77 -8.38
N TRP A 69 -4.57 2.84 -9.18
CA TRP A 69 -3.68 2.04 -10.00
C TRP A 69 -4.38 1.59 -11.28
N ASP A 70 -3.59 1.10 -12.21
CA ASP A 70 -4.07 0.39 -13.39
C ASP A 70 -3.79 -1.10 -13.16
N ASP A 71 -4.84 -1.89 -12.97
CA ASP A 71 -4.69 -3.31 -12.65
C ASP A 71 -4.49 -4.18 -13.91
N TRP A 72 -4.23 -3.55 -15.05
CA TRP A 72 -3.97 -4.28 -16.28
C TRP A 72 -2.75 -5.19 -16.14
N ARG A 73 -2.90 -6.42 -16.61
CA ARG A 73 -1.91 -7.49 -16.36
C ARG A 73 -0.49 -7.11 -16.76
N SER A 74 -0.32 -6.44 -17.91
CA SER A 74 1.01 -6.09 -18.41
C SER A 74 1.78 -5.13 -17.52
N GLY A 75 1.10 -4.42 -16.62
CA GLY A 75 1.75 -3.49 -15.71
C GLY A 75 2.45 -4.15 -14.53
N GLY A 76 2.08 -5.38 -14.20
CA GLY A 76 2.73 -6.18 -13.17
C GLY A 76 2.29 -5.91 -11.74
N LEU A 77 1.35 -4.99 -11.51
CA LEU A 77 0.94 -4.63 -10.13
C LEU A 77 0.17 -5.75 -9.45
N THR A 78 -0.78 -6.39 -10.17
CA THR A 78 -1.56 -7.49 -9.58
C THR A 78 -0.72 -8.73 -9.35
N GLN A 79 0.27 -8.98 -10.18
CA GLN A 79 1.19 -10.09 -9.98
C GLN A 79 2.05 -9.89 -8.73
N ALA A 80 2.45 -8.64 -8.46
CA ALA A 80 3.29 -8.33 -7.32
C ALA A 80 2.51 -8.26 -6.01
N LEU A 81 1.30 -7.66 -6.03
CA LEU A 81 0.56 -7.33 -4.80
C LEU A 81 -0.73 -8.13 -4.61
N GLY A 82 -1.10 -8.93 -5.59
CA GLY A 82 -2.34 -9.70 -5.55
C GLY A 82 -3.56 -8.90 -5.97
N ALA A 83 -4.71 -9.58 -6.00
CA ALA A 83 -5.97 -8.95 -6.37
C ALA A 83 -6.28 -7.82 -5.41
N ASP A 84 -6.66 -6.67 -5.96
CA ASP A 84 -7.01 -5.47 -5.20
C ASP A 84 -5.92 -5.08 -4.19
N ALA A 85 -4.64 -5.34 -4.55
CA ALA A 85 -3.47 -5.03 -3.75
C ALA A 85 -3.52 -5.67 -2.34
N GLY A 86 -3.97 -6.91 -2.25
CA GLY A 86 -4.17 -7.60 -0.96
C GLY A 86 -2.92 -7.61 -0.09
N ARG A 87 -1.73 -7.78 -0.68
CA ARG A 87 -0.48 -7.80 0.09
C ARG A 87 -0.18 -6.44 0.71
N LEU A 88 -0.44 -5.35 -0.02
CA LEU A 88 -0.26 -4.01 0.51
C LEU A 88 -1.27 -3.70 1.62
N LYS A 89 -2.52 -4.12 1.43
CA LYS A 89 -3.56 -3.94 2.45
C LYS A 89 -3.20 -4.66 3.74
N GLN A 90 -2.70 -5.89 3.63
CA GLN A 90 -2.28 -6.67 4.80
C GLN A 90 -1.11 -5.98 5.51
N ALA A 91 -0.11 -5.54 4.76
CA ALA A 91 1.04 -4.85 5.35
C ALA A 91 0.63 -3.55 6.04
N TYR A 92 -0.30 -2.80 5.44
CA TYR A 92 -0.80 -1.56 6.04
C TYR A 92 -1.55 -1.85 7.35
N ALA A 93 -2.39 -2.88 7.37
CA ALA A 93 -3.13 -3.26 8.58
C ALA A 93 -2.17 -3.66 9.71
N VAL A 94 -1.11 -4.42 9.38
CA VAL A 94 -0.09 -4.78 10.36
C VAL A 94 0.60 -3.54 10.94
N GLU A 95 0.97 -2.58 10.08
CA GLU A 95 1.64 -1.38 10.54
C GLU A 95 0.74 -0.48 11.37
N ARG A 96 -0.56 -0.46 11.09
CA ARG A 96 -1.51 0.26 11.93
C ARG A 96 -1.57 -0.32 13.33
N VAL A 97 -1.64 -1.64 13.45
CA VAL A 97 -1.66 -2.31 14.75
C VAL A 97 -0.36 -2.05 15.51
N ARG A 98 0.79 -2.14 14.82
CA ARG A 98 2.10 -1.86 15.44
C ARG A 98 2.18 -0.43 15.96
N THR A 99 1.71 0.53 15.19
CA THR A 99 1.71 1.94 15.58
C THR A 99 0.84 2.17 16.82
N GLU A 100 -0.36 1.60 16.82
CA GLU A 100 -1.28 1.75 17.94
C GLU A 100 -0.74 1.07 19.20
N ALA A 101 -0.19 -0.14 19.05
CA ALA A 101 0.41 -0.86 20.17
C ALA A 101 1.57 -0.08 20.79
N ARG A 102 2.42 0.51 19.94
CA ARG A 102 3.56 1.32 20.40
C ARG A 102 3.11 2.51 21.21
N ARG A 103 2.03 3.18 20.76
CA ARG A 103 1.45 4.30 21.51
C ARG A 103 0.95 3.91 22.88
N ARG A 104 0.49 2.66 23.05
CA ARG A 104 -0.04 2.13 24.30
C ARG A 104 1.02 1.42 25.14
N GLY A 105 2.28 1.42 24.69
CA GLY A 105 3.36 0.72 25.40
C GLY A 105 3.25 -0.78 25.34
N MET A 106 2.57 -1.34 24.35
CA MET A 106 2.38 -2.76 24.17
C MET A 106 3.40 -3.34 23.20
N ARG A 107 3.70 -4.62 23.39
CA ARG A 107 4.53 -5.39 22.45
C ARG A 107 3.65 -6.07 21.43
N VAL A 108 4.16 -6.21 20.21
CA VAL A 108 3.48 -6.90 19.13
C VAL A 108 4.37 -8.06 18.67
N GLN A 109 3.81 -9.26 18.69
CA GLN A 109 4.44 -10.45 18.11
C GLN A 109 3.66 -10.84 16.87
N GLN A 110 4.38 -11.02 15.77
CA GLN A 110 3.77 -11.41 14.50
C GLN A 110 4.05 -12.89 14.25
N LYS A 111 2.99 -13.65 13.94
CA LYS A 111 3.08 -15.06 13.56
C LYS A 111 2.46 -15.24 12.19
N THR A 112 3.11 -16.02 11.34
CA THR A 112 2.62 -16.27 9.98
C THR A 112 2.08 -17.68 9.89
N HIS A 113 0.86 -17.81 9.34
CA HIS A 113 0.20 -19.09 9.11
C HIS A 113 -0.22 -19.14 7.65
N GLY A 114 0.64 -19.71 6.79
CA GLY A 114 0.39 -19.67 5.34
C GLY A 114 0.40 -18.23 4.85
N SER A 115 -0.70 -17.78 4.24
CA SER A 115 -0.86 -16.40 3.78
C SER A 115 -1.44 -15.47 4.86
N ALA A 116 -1.86 -16.03 6.01
CA ALA A 116 -2.45 -15.24 7.09
C ALA A 116 -1.39 -14.76 8.07
N ILE A 117 -1.62 -13.59 8.65
CA ILE A 117 -0.77 -13.01 9.68
C ILE A 117 -1.59 -12.85 10.95
N GLN A 118 -1.07 -13.38 12.05
CA GLN A 118 -1.65 -13.21 13.38
C GLN A 118 -0.78 -12.25 14.19
N LEU A 119 -1.40 -11.25 14.79
CA LEU A 119 -0.72 -10.32 15.68
C LEU A 119 -1.14 -10.59 17.11
N VAL A 120 -0.16 -10.76 17.98
CA VAL A 120 -0.38 -11.00 19.40
C VAL A 120 0.15 -9.78 20.16
N LEU A 121 -0.73 -9.15 20.92
CA LEU A 121 -0.42 -7.94 21.69
C LEU A 121 -0.22 -8.33 23.14
N SER A 122 0.79 -7.76 23.77
CA SER A 122 1.08 -8.00 25.20
C SER A 122 1.57 -6.73 25.86
N ALA A 123 1.29 -6.61 27.13
CA ALA A 123 1.73 -5.45 27.92
C ALA A 123 3.24 -5.44 28.11
#